data_29c4ebcae0dde6a97338a2fb3e76ffaf
#
_entry.id   29c4ebcae0dde6a97338a2fb3e76ffaf
#
_cell.length_a   1.000
_cell.length_b   1.000
_cell.length_c   1.000
_cell.angle_alpha   90.00
_cell.angle_beta   90.00
_cell.angle_gamma   90.00
#
_symmetry.space_group_name_H-M   'P 1'
#
loop_
_entity.id
_entity.type
_entity.pdbx_description
1 polymer ?
#
loop_
_entity_poly.entity_id
_entity_poly.type
_entity_poly.pdbx_seq_one_letter_code
_entity_poly.pdbx_strand_id
1 'polypeptide(L)'
;MVDVDSTPKLSFINVEGSLIFPPDADPNHHRTLDAHYILVKGGYMEVGTEEDRYTSKITITMHSSVYDPNLPIFGNKVIGVNYGVLEMHGVERPVTWTELKETAEAGATQITLMDVTGDALDWAVGESIVIASTSFSGRDAEQRTITAITNTDTAPVITFDEPLLYQHYAGVQYFGDDFIEMRAEVGLLTRNVKY
;
A
#
# COMPACT_ATOMS: atom_id res chain seq x y z
N MET A 1 -8.10 -24.61 2.32
CA MET A 1 -8.28 -23.55 3.33
C MET A 1 -7.06 -23.54 4.23
N VAL A 2 -6.52 -22.36 4.53
CA VAL A 2 -5.38 -22.19 5.45
C VAL A 2 -5.95 -21.94 6.85
N ASP A 3 -5.53 -22.74 7.80
CA ASP A 3 -6.03 -22.76 9.19
C ASP A 3 -4.93 -22.44 10.23
N VAL A 4 -3.76 -21.99 9.75
CA VAL A 4 -2.64 -21.58 10.60
C VAL A 4 -2.43 -20.07 10.54
N ASP A 5 -1.96 -19.50 11.65
CA ASP A 5 -1.69 -18.06 11.73
C ASP A 5 -0.36 -17.67 11.10
N SER A 6 0.60 -18.57 11.13
CA SER A 6 1.94 -18.33 10.58
C SER A 6 2.50 -19.59 9.96
N THR A 7 3.06 -19.46 8.78
CA THR A 7 3.82 -20.56 8.17
C THR A 7 5.30 -20.47 8.52
N PRO A 8 6.02 -21.59 8.59
CA PRO A 8 7.47 -21.53 8.49
C PRO A 8 7.87 -20.98 7.11
N LYS A 9 9.12 -20.57 6.97
CA LYS A 9 9.65 -20.15 5.67
C LYS A 9 9.65 -21.33 4.71
N LEU A 10 8.72 -21.29 3.75
CA LEU A 10 8.55 -22.35 2.74
C LEU A 10 9.47 -22.10 1.54
N SER A 11 10.10 -23.15 1.04
CA SER A 11 10.96 -23.01 -0.13
C SER A 11 10.14 -22.78 -1.41
N PHE A 12 8.99 -23.43 -1.53
CA PHE A 12 8.15 -23.36 -2.72
C PHE A 12 6.70 -23.70 -2.39
N ILE A 13 5.78 -22.92 -2.94
CA ILE A 13 4.35 -23.22 -2.92
C ILE A 13 3.89 -23.37 -4.36
N ASN A 14 3.38 -24.57 -4.72
CA ASN A 14 2.74 -24.82 -6.02
C ASN A 14 1.24 -25.05 -5.80
N VAL A 15 0.43 -24.17 -6.37
CA VAL A 15 -1.04 -24.21 -6.23
C VAL A 15 -1.63 -24.77 -7.53
N GLU A 16 -2.03 -26.04 -7.50
CA GLU A 16 -2.75 -26.74 -8.60
C GLU A 16 -4.24 -26.93 -8.27
N GLY A 17 -4.62 -26.78 -7.00
CA GLY A 17 -6.00 -26.75 -6.51
C GLY A 17 -6.35 -25.38 -5.98
N SER A 18 -7.04 -25.31 -4.83
CA SER A 18 -7.44 -24.04 -4.22
C SER A 18 -6.70 -23.81 -2.91
N LEU A 19 -6.04 -22.65 -2.80
CA LEU A 19 -5.40 -22.14 -1.59
C LEU A 19 -6.15 -20.89 -1.14
N ILE A 20 -6.99 -21.01 -0.12
CA ILE A 20 -7.87 -19.95 0.34
C ILE A 20 -7.50 -19.54 1.77
N PHE A 21 -7.33 -18.23 1.97
CA PHE A 21 -7.12 -17.60 3.28
C PHE A 21 -8.44 -16.98 3.73
N PRO A 22 -9.22 -17.63 4.60
CA PRO A 22 -10.45 -17.03 5.11
C PRO A 22 -10.10 -15.87 6.05
N PRO A 23 -10.89 -14.78 6.07
CA PRO A 23 -10.75 -13.75 7.09
C PRO A 23 -11.03 -14.33 8.47
N ASP A 24 -10.46 -13.71 9.51
CA ASP A 24 -10.78 -14.01 10.89
C ASP A 24 -11.92 -13.10 11.38
N ALA A 25 -12.64 -13.52 12.42
CA ALA A 25 -13.67 -12.70 13.05
C ALA A 25 -13.07 -11.45 13.74
N ASP A 26 -11.81 -11.54 14.19
CA ASP A 26 -11.05 -10.38 14.69
C ASP A 26 -10.35 -9.67 13.52
N PRO A 27 -10.70 -8.41 13.20
CA PRO A 27 -10.05 -7.64 12.14
C PRO A 27 -8.58 -7.32 12.44
N ASN A 28 -8.13 -7.47 13.69
CA ASN A 28 -6.75 -7.29 14.07
C ASN A 28 -5.94 -8.59 14.03
N HIS A 29 -6.59 -9.74 13.86
CA HIS A 29 -5.90 -11.01 13.69
C HIS A 29 -4.94 -10.93 12.50
N HIS A 30 -3.70 -11.34 12.70
CA HIS A 30 -2.65 -11.20 11.69
C HIS A 30 -2.08 -12.56 11.30
N ARG A 31 -2.27 -12.93 10.03
CA ARG A 31 -1.65 -14.10 9.43
C ARG A 31 -0.37 -13.74 8.68
N THR A 32 0.57 -14.67 8.64
CA THR A 32 1.79 -14.54 7.83
C THR A 32 1.99 -15.75 6.94
N LEU A 33 2.34 -15.50 5.68
CA LEU A 33 2.77 -16.50 4.73
C LEU A 33 4.18 -16.17 4.28
N ASP A 34 5.12 -17.04 4.61
CA ASP A 34 6.53 -16.85 4.31
C ASP A 34 7.00 -17.86 3.27
N ALA A 35 7.47 -17.40 2.11
CA ALA A 35 7.90 -18.29 1.05
C ALA A 35 9.04 -17.68 0.22
N HIS A 36 9.83 -18.54 -0.46
CA HIS A 36 10.77 -18.11 -1.49
C HIS A 36 10.05 -17.91 -2.84
N TYR A 37 9.12 -18.80 -3.18
CA TYR A 37 8.34 -18.75 -4.41
C TYR A 37 6.90 -19.18 -4.16
N ILE A 38 5.98 -18.56 -4.88
CA ILE A 38 4.59 -18.99 -4.99
C ILE A 38 4.26 -19.10 -6.47
N LEU A 39 3.81 -20.28 -6.92
CA LEU A 39 3.36 -20.50 -8.28
C LEU A 39 1.92 -21.02 -8.27
N VAL A 40 1.01 -20.23 -8.82
CA VAL A 40 -0.37 -20.66 -9.06
C VAL A 40 -0.43 -21.25 -10.47
N LYS A 41 -0.40 -22.61 -10.55
CA LYS A 41 -0.32 -23.35 -11.80
C LYS A 41 -1.62 -24.10 -12.06
N GLY A 42 -2.49 -23.50 -12.85
CA GLY A 42 -3.82 -24.06 -13.11
C GLY A 42 -4.76 -24.05 -11.90
N GLY A 43 -4.30 -23.52 -10.78
CA GLY A 43 -5.03 -23.47 -9.51
C GLY A 43 -5.63 -22.10 -9.22
N TYR A 44 -6.11 -21.93 -8.00
CA TYR A 44 -6.76 -20.74 -7.50
C TYR A 44 -6.17 -20.37 -6.14
N MET A 45 -5.66 -19.14 -6.01
CA MET A 45 -5.19 -18.59 -4.73
C MET A 45 -6.02 -17.37 -4.37
N GLU A 46 -6.54 -17.34 -3.14
CA GLU A 46 -7.47 -16.31 -2.69
C GLU A 46 -7.07 -15.73 -1.33
N VAL A 47 -7.07 -14.40 -1.27
CA VAL A 47 -7.03 -13.59 -0.05
C VAL A 47 -8.17 -12.57 -0.15
N GLY A 48 -9.40 -13.05 -0.03
CA GLY A 48 -10.63 -12.32 -0.28
C GLY A 48 -10.93 -12.10 -1.76
N THR A 49 -12.21 -11.93 -2.04
CA THR A 49 -12.77 -11.61 -3.37
C THR A 49 -13.31 -10.18 -3.40
N GLU A 50 -13.78 -9.72 -4.55
CA GLU A 50 -14.45 -8.42 -4.67
C GLU A 50 -15.74 -8.38 -3.85
N GLU A 51 -16.49 -9.48 -3.82
CA GLU A 51 -17.76 -9.62 -3.10
C GLU A 51 -17.56 -9.94 -1.60
N ASP A 52 -16.49 -10.69 -1.26
CA ASP A 52 -16.19 -11.10 0.12
C ASP A 52 -14.74 -10.74 0.46
N ARG A 53 -14.53 -9.49 0.84
CA ARG A 53 -13.21 -8.92 1.08
C ARG A 53 -12.56 -9.48 2.33
N TYR A 54 -11.25 -9.67 2.26
CA TYR A 54 -10.46 -10.08 3.41
C TYR A 54 -10.40 -8.97 4.46
N THR A 55 -11.04 -9.17 5.62
CA THR A 55 -11.25 -8.13 6.65
C THR A 55 -10.20 -8.12 7.75
N SER A 56 -9.50 -9.23 7.99
CA SER A 56 -8.38 -9.31 8.95
C SER A 56 -7.04 -8.90 8.29
N LYS A 57 -5.91 -9.12 8.93
CA LYS A 57 -4.59 -8.74 8.41
C LYS A 57 -3.85 -9.97 7.88
N ILE A 58 -3.17 -9.81 6.74
CA ILE A 58 -2.24 -10.81 6.22
C ILE A 58 -1.00 -10.14 5.63
N THR A 59 0.15 -10.76 5.88
CA THR A 59 1.41 -10.39 5.22
C THR A 59 1.99 -11.60 4.51
N ILE A 60 2.25 -11.46 3.21
CA ILE A 60 2.91 -12.46 2.38
C ILE A 60 4.35 -11.99 2.17
N THR A 61 5.32 -12.70 2.73
CA THR A 61 6.73 -12.29 2.62
C THR A 61 7.48 -13.20 1.66
N MET A 62 8.05 -12.60 0.61
CA MET A 62 8.89 -13.29 -0.35
C MET A 62 10.37 -13.19 0.06
N HIS A 63 10.99 -14.30 0.44
CA HIS A 63 12.33 -14.37 1.03
C HIS A 63 13.48 -14.60 0.05
N SER A 64 13.20 -14.84 -1.23
CA SER A 64 14.25 -15.06 -2.23
C SER A 64 15.13 -13.83 -2.45
N SER A 65 16.35 -14.09 -2.87
CA SER A 65 17.36 -13.10 -3.24
C SER A 65 17.77 -13.28 -4.71
N VAL A 66 18.53 -12.34 -5.25
CA VAL A 66 19.07 -12.42 -6.62
C VAL A 66 20.02 -13.61 -6.86
N TYR A 67 20.48 -14.26 -5.79
CA TYR A 67 21.38 -15.42 -5.84
C TYR A 67 20.64 -16.75 -5.73
N ASP A 68 19.34 -16.73 -5.46
CA ASP A 68 18.54 -17.94 -5.37
C ASP A 68 18.21 -18.48 -6.76
N PRO A 69 17.98 -19.81 -6.91
CA PRO A 69 17.60 -20.41 -8.18
C PRO A 69 16.35 -19.76 -8.76
N ASN A 70 16.33 -19.58 -10.08
CA ASN A 70 15.18 -19.08 -10.79
C ASN A 70 14.14 -20.18 -11.02
N LEU A 71 12.86 -19.84 -10.84
CA LEU A 71 11.77 -20.62 -11.41
C LEU A 71 11.77 -20.47 -12.95
N PRO A 72 11.44 -21.51 -13.68
CA PRO A 72 11.21 -21.39 -15.12
C PRO A 72 10.16 -20.31 -15.41
N ILE A 73 10.43 -19.45 -16.41
CA ILE A 73 9.56 -18.38 -16.91
C ILE A 73 9.56 -17.13 -16.02
N PHE A 74 9.44 -17.26 -14.68
CA PHE A 74 9.14 -16.13 -13.79
C PHE A 74 10.36 -15.60 -13.01
N GLY A 75 11.48 -16.31 -13.00
CA GLY A 75 12.63 -15.91 -12.20
C GLY A 75 12.50 -16.29 -10.72
N ASN A 76 13.08 -15.48 -9.84
CA ASN A 76 13.06 -15.71 -8.40
C ASN A 76 12.28 -14.59 -7.66
N LYS A 77 11.98 -14.82 -6.37
CA LYS A 77 11.25 -13.89 -5.51
C LYS A 77 9.93 -13.43 -6.15
N VAL A 78 9.09 -14.35 -6.53
CA VAL A 78 7.91 -14.09 -7.35
C VAL A 78 6.68 -14.83 -6.86
N ILE A 79 5.53 -14.16 -6.99
CA ILE A 79 4.22 -14.79 -7.04
C ILE A 79 3.86 -14.90 -8.53
N GLY A 80 4.01 -16.08 -9.11
CA GLY A 80 3.76 -16.35 -10.52
C GLY A 80 2.38 -16.97 -10.73
N VAL A 81 1.69 -16.57 -11.79
CA VAL A 81 0.41 -17.17 -12.18
C VAL A 81 0.54 -17.73 -13.59
N ASN A 82 0.30 -19.04 -13.74
CA ASN A 82 0.35 -19.74 -15.00
C ASN A 82 -0.93 -20.57 -15.19
N TYR A 83 -1.83 -20.15 -16.06
CA TYR A 83 -3.13 -20.76 -16.29
C TYR A 83 -3.98 -20.92 -15.02
N GLY A 84 -3.74 -20.09 -14.01
CA GLY A 84 -4.46 -20.07 -12.73
C GLY A 84 -5.08 -18.71 -12.45
N VAL A 85 -5.62 -18.54 -11.24
CA VAL A 85 -6.22 -17.29 -10.77
C VAL A 85 -5.60 -16.91 -9.42
N LEU A 86 -5.28 -15.65 -9.26
CA LEU A 86 -4.87 -15.03 -8.00
C LEU A 86 -5.83 -13.88 -7.70
N GLU A 87 -6.54 -13.97 -6.59
CA GLU A 87 -7.40 -12.91 -6.08
C GLU A 87 -6.90 -12.41 -4.72
N MET A 88 -6.74 -11.10 -4.59
CA MET A 88 -6.34 -10.45 -3.34
C MET A 88 -7.12 -9.15 -3.17
N HIS A 89 -8.17 -9.20 -2.36
CA HIS A 89 -9.06 -8.08 -2.09
C HIS A 89 -9.14 -7.81 -0.59
N GLY A 90 -8.40 -6.80 -0.14
CA GLY A 90 -8.46 -6.31 1.24
C GLY A 90 -9.63 -5.37 1.48
N VAL A 91 -9.69 -4.80 2.67
CA VAL A 91 -10.66 -3.76 3.03
C VAL A 91 -10.55 -2.60 2.03
N GLU A 92 -11.70 -2.19 1.51
CA GLU A 92 -11.79 -1.06 0.60
C GLU A 92 -11.45 0.25 1.31
N ARG A 93 -10.70 1.10 0.63
CA ARG A 93 -10.32 2.43 1.12
C ARG A 93 -10.79 3.44 0.06
N PRO A 94 -11.78 4.28 0.38
CA PRO A 94 -12.33 5.27 -0.56
C PRO A 94 -11.24 6.19 -1.09
N VAL A 95 -10.37 6.68 -0.21
CA VAL A 95 -9.26 7.56 -0.56
C VAL A 95 -7.94 6.84 -0.33
N THR A 96 -7.28 6.45 -1.41
CA THR A 96 -5.97 5.76 -1.36
C THR A 96 -4.80 6.71 -1.60
N TRP A 97 -5.05 7.83 -2.25
CA TRP A 97 -4.09 8.90 -2.50
C TRP A 97 -4.83 10.23 -2.74
N THR A 98 -4.12 11.31 -2.56
CA THR A 98 -4.55 12.69 -2.83
C THR A 98 -3.31 13.55 -3.10
N GLU A 99 -3.47 14.87 -3.16
CA GLU A 99 -2.39 15.82 -3.41
C GLU A 99 -2.27 16.83 -2.27
N LEU A 100 -1.10 17.45 -2.14
CA LEU A 100 -0.91 18.59 -1.25
C LEU A 100 -1.73 19.79 -1.74
N LYS A 101 -2.43 20.46 -0.83
CA LYS A 101 -3.12 21.73 -1.10
C LYS A 101 -2.15 22.89 -1.21
N GLU A 102 -1.10 22.88 -0.41
CA GLU A 102 -0.06 23.90 -0.33
C GLU A 102 1.32 23.27 -0.16
N THR A 103 2.36 23.98 -0.55
CA THR A 103 3.74 23.53 -0.42
C THR A 103 4.07 23.23 1.04
N ALA A 104 4.62 22.05 1.29
CA ALA A 104 5.16 21.68 2.59
C ALA A 104 6.67 21.94 2.60
N GLU A 105 7.11 22.83 3.47
CA GLU A 105 8.51 23.18 3.61
C GLU A 105 9.30 22.12 4.38
N ALA A 106 10.60 22.04 4.15
CA ALA A 106 11.47 21.23 5.01
C ALA A 106 11.34 21.70 6.47
N GLY A 107 11.24 20.74 7.39
CA GLY A 107 10.99 21.00 8.80
C GLY A 107 9.49 21.05 9.17
N ALA A 108 8.57 21.01 8.22
CA ALA A 108 7.14 20.93 8.52
C ALA A 108 6.81 19.64 9.28
N THR A 109 5.89 19.72 10.24
CA THR A 109 5.38 18.59 11.04
C THR A 109 3.95 18.20 10.66
N GLN A 110 3.37 18.91 9.71
CA GLN A 110 2.04 18.69 9.18
C GLN A 110 1.96 19.09 7.72
N ILE A 111 0.98 18.53 7.03
CA ILE A 111 0.62 18.86 5.64
C ILE A 111 -0.88 19.10 5.53
N THR A 112 -1.27 19.95 4.58
CA THR A 112 -2.66 20.16 4.20
C THR A 112 -2.93 19.45 2.88
N LEU A 113 -3.95 18.61 2.85
CA LEU A 113 -4.36 17.86 1.66
C LEU A 113 -5.38 18.66 0.84
N MET A 114 -5.46 18.33 -0.46
CA MET A 114 -6.56 18.80 -1.30
C MET A 114 -7.89 18.27 -0.78
N ASP A 115 -8.98 18.98 -1.12
CA ASP A 115 -10.32 18.54 -0.78
C ASP A 115 -10.61 17.16 -1.36
N VAL A 116 -10.95 16.23 -0.52
CA VAL A 116 -11.43 14.89 -0.91
C VAL A 116 -12.97 14.97 -1.07
N THR A 117 -13.40 15.75 -2.07
CA THR A 117 -14.82 16.01 -2.30
C THR A 117 -15.57 14.74 -2.68
N GLY A 118 -16.57 14.39 -1.88
CA GLY A 118 -17.48 13.26 -2.10
C GLY A 118 -17.17 12.02 -1.28
N ASP A 119 -15.91 11.79 -0.91
CA ASP A 119 -15.51 10.68 -0.05
C ASP A 119 -14.83 11.24 1.19
N ALA A 120 -15.35 10.95 2.36
CA ALA A 120 -14.68 11.32 3.61
C ALA A 120 -13.33 10.64 3.69
N LEU A 121 -12.29 11.39 4.05
CA LEU A 121 -10.96 10.82 4.30
C LEU A 121 -11.07 9.78 5.42
N ASP A 122 -10.85 8.52 5.09
CA ASP A 122 -10.95 7.38 6.02
C ASP A 122 -9.60 7.01 6.67
N TRP A 123 -8.57 7.84 6.46
CA TRP A 123 -7.26 7.63 7.06
C TRP A 123 -7.32 7.77 8.59
N ALA A 124 -6.47 7.03 9.29
CA ALA A 124 -6.49 6.96 10.75
C ALA A 124 -5.12 7.23 11.36
N VAL A 125 -5.13 7.68 12.62
CA VAL A 125 -3.91 7.80 13.43
C VAL A 125 -3.22 6.44 13.56
N GLY A 126 -1.89 6.43 13.38
CA GLY A 126 -1.06 5.24 13.35
C GLY A 126 -0.87 4.65 11.95
N GLU A 127 -1.58 5.13 10.94
CA GLU A 127 -1.35 4.71 9.56
C GLU A 127 -0.14 5.41 8.95
N SER A 128 0.44 4.78 7.95
CA SER A 128 1.62 5.25 7.23
C SER A 128 1.23 5.84 5.89
N ILE A 129 1.79 7.02 5.60
CA ILE A 129 1.64 7.71 4.32
C ILE A 129 3.00 7.90 3.66
N VAL A 130 3.00 8.10 2.36
CA VAL A 130 4.15 8.58 1.58
C VAL A 130 3.81 9.92 0.94
N ILE A 131 4.74 10.86 1.01
CA ILE A 131 4.67 12.14 0.31
C ILE A 131 5.67 12.03 -0.84
N ALA A 132 5.19 12.19 -2.07
CA ALA A 132 6.01 12.03 -3.26
C ALA A 132 7.05 13.15 -3.37
N SER A 133 8.22 12.82 -3.92
CA SER A 133 9.23 13.82 -4.24
C SER A 133 8.75 14.77 -5.34
N THR A 134 9.05 16.06 -5.18
CA THR A 134 8.89 17.09 -6.21
C THR A 134 10.23 17.65 -6.70
N SER A 135 11.33 17.04 -6.25
CA SER A 135 12.70 17.37 -6.70
C SER A 135 13.13 16.48 -7.87
N PHE A 136 14.37 16.68 -8.37
CA PHE A 136 14.98 15.80 -9.37
C PHE A 136 15.33 14.40 -8.85
N SER A 137 15.28 14.19 -7.54
CA SER A 137 15.59 12.92 -6.88
C SER A 137 14.32 12.24 -6.40
N GLY A 138 13.98 11.09 -6.96
CA GLY A 138 12.88 10.25 -6.43
C GLY A 138 13.15 9.74 -5.01
N ARG A 139 14.38 9.86 -4.49
CA ARG A 139 14.75 9.47 -3.13
C ARG A 139 14.33 10.49 -2.08
N ASP A 140 13.87 11.67 -2.50
CA ASP A 140 13.37 12.71 -1.61
C ASP A 140 11.87 12.50 -1.28
N ALA A 141 11.28 11.40 -1.72
CA ALA A 141 10.00 10.93 -1.22
C ALA A 141 10.13 10.51 0.25
N GLU A 142 9.15 10.91 1.07
CA GLU A 142 9.22 10.72 2.52
C GLU A 142 8.02 9.92 3.04
N GLN A 143 8.31 8.92 3.86
CA GLN A 143 7.28 8.16 4.58
C GLN A 143 7.13 8.74 5.98
N ARG A 144 5.87 8.87 6.44
CA ARG A 144 5.51 9.38 7.77
C ARG A 144 4.39 8.57 8.37
N THR A 145 4.32 8.57 9.69
CA THR A 145 3.22 7.97 10.46
C THR A 145 2.28 9.06 10.94
N ILE A 146 1.00 8.90 10.69
CA ILE A 146 -0.03 9.86 11.09
C ILE A 146 -0.17 9.88 12.62
N THR A 147 -0.08 11.05 13.23
CA THR A 147 -0.28 11.24 14.67
C THR A 147 -1.55 12.02 15.00
N ALA A 148 -2.04 12.84 14.07
CA ALA A 148 -3.33 13.51 14.19
C ALA A 148 -3.91 13.85 12.81
N ILE A 149 -5.24 13.93 12.72
CA ILE A 149 -5.99 14.37 11.54
C ILE A 149 -7.03 15.39 11.99
N THR A 150 -7.09 16.54 11.32
CA THR A 150 -8.08 17.60 11.59
C THR A 150 -8.65 18.13 10.28
N ASN A 151 -9.77 18.84 10.34
CA ASN A 151 -10.44 19.48 9.18
C ASN A 151 -10.82 18.50 8.05
N THR A 152 -11.30 17.31 8.40
CA THR A 152 -11.60 16.23 7.45
C THR A 152 -12.67 16.56 6.42
N ASP A 153 -13.53 17.55 6.70
CA ASP A 153 -14.69 17.88 5.87
C ASP A 153 -14.37 18.82 4.71
N THR A 154 -13.21 19.45 4.71
CA THR A 154 -12.82 20.43 3.68
C THR A 154 -11.42 20.20 3.16
N ALA A 155 -10.41 20.56 3.93
CA ALA A 155 -8.99 20.41 3.59
C ALA A 155 -8.31 19.68 4.75
N PRO A 156 -8.22 18.36 4.71
CA PRO A 156 -7.63 17.58 5.80
C PRO A 156 -6.22 18.04 6.13
N VAL A 157 -5.93 18.23 7.40
CA VAL A 157 -4.57 18.50 7.90
C VAL A 157 -4.07 17.26 8.60
N ILE A 158 -2.97 16.72 8.10
CA ILE A 158 -2.31 15.53 8.63
C ILE A 158 -1.08 15.97 9.41
N THR A 159 -1.04 15.65 10.70
CA THR A 159 0.16 15.77 11.54
C THR A 159 0.84 14.42 11.62
N PHE A 160 2.16 14.39 11.63
CA PHE A 160 2.93 13.15 11.61
C PHE A 160 4.07 13.15 12.64
N ASP A 161 4.72 12.00 12.77
CA ASP A 161 5.67 11.64 13.83
C ASP A 161 6.99 12.42 13.77
N GLU A 162 7.52 12.69 12.56
CA GLU A 162 8.83 13.34 12.37
C GLU A 162 8.72 14.48 11.36
N PRO A 163 9.47 15.58 11.53
CA PRO A 163 9.49 16.68 10.56
C PRO A 163 9.94 16.22 9.17
N LEU A 164 9.47 16.90 8.12
CA LEU A 164 9.94 16.68 6.75
C LEU A 164 11.41 17.08 6.61
N LEU A 165 12.17 16.28 5.88
CA LEU A 165 13.56 16.57 5.54
C LEU A 165 13.66 17.44 4.29
N TYR A 166 12.71 17.28 3.38
CA TYR A 166 12.69 17.96 2.07
C TYR A 166 11.45 18.83 1.92
N GLN A 167 11.52 19.78 0.99
CA GLN A 167 10.37 20.53 0.52
C GLN A 167 9.55 19.65 -0.44
N HIS A 168 8.24 19.66 -0.29
CA HIS A 168 7.29 19.07 -1.22
C HIS A 168 6.42 20.16 -1.82
N TYR A 169 6.65 20.46 -3.08
CA TYR A 169 5.99 21.56 -3.77
C TYR A 169 4.51 21.25 -4.06
N ALA A 170 3.67 22.27 -3.93
CA ALA A 170 2.28 22.23 -4.38
C ALA A 170 1.87 23.61 -4.90
N GLY A 171 1.57 23.71 -6.19
CA GLY A 171 1.15 24.97 -6.78
C GLY A 171 0.88 24.85 -8.27
N VAL A 172 0.43 25.96 -8.84
CA VAL A 172 0.17 26.13 -10.27
C VAL A 172 1.29 26.99 -10.86
N GLN A 173 1.88 26.52 -11.96
CA GLN A 173 2.87 27.27 -12.73
C GLN A 173 2.21 27.78 -14.00
N TYR A 174 2.37 29.09 -14.30
CA TYR A 174 1.81 29.74 -15.46
C TYR A 174 2.88 29.98 -16.54
N PHE A 175 2.54 29.67 -17.78
CA PHE A 175 3.40 29.85 -18.97
C PHE A 175 2.61 30.61 -20.02
N GLY A 176 2.54 31.94 -19.90
CA GLY A 176 1.66 32.78 -20.71
C GLY A 176 0.20 32.51 -20.33
N ASP A 177 -0.61 32.09 -21.33
CA ASP A 177 -2.03 31.77 -21.13
C ASP A 177 -2.25 30.32 -20.67
N ASP A 178 -1.21 29.48 -20.73
CA ASP A 178 -1.23 28.09 -20.29
C ASP A 178 -0.80 27.95 -18.83
N PHE A 179 -1.22 26.87 -18.18
CA PHE A 179 -0.78 26.56 -16.82
C PHE A 179 -0.55 25.05 -16.65
N ILE A 180 0.33 24.72 -15.72
CA ILE A 180 0.56 23.36 -15.24
C ILE A 180 0.35 23.35 -13.74
N GLU A 181 -0.53 22.50 -13.27
CA GLU A 181 -0.68 22.20 -11.85
C GLU A 181 0.38 21.15 -11.46
N MET A 182 1.18 21.48 -10.45
CA MET A 182 2.25 20.61 -9.95
C MET A 182 2.08 20.52 -8.44
N ARG A 183 1.72 19.33 -7.96
CA ARG A 183 1.53 19.05 -6.53
C ARG A 183 2.19 17.74 -6.18
N ALA A 184 2.78 17.69 -4.99
CA ALA A 184 3.23 16.42 -4.45
C ALA A 184 2.00 15.53 -4.18
N GLU A 185 2.06 14.31 -4.67
CA GLU A 185 1.07 13.29 -4.32
C GLU A 185 1.31 12.75 -2.93
N VAL A 186 0.25 12.42 -2.22
CA VAL A 186 0.29 11.81 -0.90
C VAL A 186 -0.52 10.52 -0.93
N GLY A 187 0.16 9.39 -0.72
CA GLY A 187 -0.43 8.07 -0.78
C GLY A 187 -0.52 7.39 0.58
N LEU A 188 -1.63 6.70 0.83
CA LEU A 188 -1.79 5.85 2.00
C LEU A 188 -1.08 4.51 1.76
N LEU A 189 -0.11 4.18 2.61
CA LEU A 189 0.65 2.92 2.51
C LEU A 189 0.04 1.78 3.34
N THR A 190 -0.74 2.12 4.37
CA THR A 190 -1.34 1.10 5.24
C THR A 190 -2.42 0.33 4.52
N ARG A 191 -2.23 -1.00 4.46
CA ARG A 191 -3.18 -1.97 3.92
C ARG A 191 -3.27 -3.16 4.86
N ASN A 192 -4.41 -3.84 4.87
CA ASN A 192 -4.59 -5.07 5.64
C ASN A 192 -4.10 -6.32 4.91
N VAL A 193 -4.01 -6.29 3.58
CA VAL A 193 -3.33 -7.30 2.75
C VAL A 193 -2.02 -6.70 2.26
N LYS A 194 -0.89 -7.34 2.62
CA LYS A 194 0.48 -6.89 2.27
C LYS A 194 1.26 -8.02 1.60
N TYR A 195 2.09 -7.68 0.61
CA TYR A 195 3.01 -8.60 -0.07
C TYR A 195 4.30 -7.88 -0.50
#